data_d3c92854173c6c609cb70360074dd338
#
_entry.id   d3c92854173c6c609cb70360074dd338
#
_cell.length_a   1.000
_cell.length_b   1.000
_cell.length_c   1.000
_cell.angle_alpha   90.00
_cell.angle_beta   90.00
_cell.angle_gamma   90.00
#
_symmetry.space_group_name_H-M   'P 1'
#
loop_
_entity.id
_entity.type
_entity.pdbx_description
1 polymer ?
#
loop_
_entity_poly.entity_id
_entity_poly.type
_entity_poly.pdbx_seq_one_letter_code
_entity_poly.pdbx_strand_id
1 'polypeptide(L)'
;EALRLRVPAAFEGLSVAGPTAAYEFHARSADGRVADASATSPAPAEVVLTVLSREGDGTAEKDLLDVVEKALNSENVRPVADRLTVRSAEIIPYRVEATIFLYPGPEAEPVMAAAKASLQKYIASQTRLGRDIRRSAIFAALHVEGVQRV
;
A
#
# COMPACT_ATOMS: atom_id res chain seq x y z
N GLU A 1 -0.18 11.03 -8.58
CA GLU A 1 0.54 10.35 -7.49
C GLU A 1 1.04 8.97 -7.93
N ALA A 2 0.18 8.08 -8.45
CA ALA A 2 0.56 6.73 -8.88
C ALA A 2 1.66 6.72 -9.96
N LEU A 3 1.64 7.65 -10.90
CA LEU A 3 2.67 7.78 -11.92
C LEU A 3 4.05 8.14 -11.32
N ARG A 4 4.09 9.05 -10.35
CA ARG A 4 5.33 9.45 -9.67
C ARG A 4 6.03 8.31 -8.95
N LEU A 5 5.25 7.37 -8.39
CA LEU A 5 5.79 6.19 -7.72
C LEU A 5 6.28 5.14 -8.73
N ARG A 6 5.73 5.11 -9.94
CA ARG A 6 6.09 4.13 -10.98
C ARG A 6 7.31 4.54 -11.80
N VAL A 7 7.56 5.83 -12.00
CA VAL A 7 8.68 6.30 -12.82
C VAL A 7 10.04 5.80 -12.32
N PRO A 8 10.38 5.89 -11.00
CA PRO A 8 11.64 5.32 -10.51
C PRO A 8 11.73 3.80 -10.65
N ALA A 9 10.59 3.09 -10.56
CA ALA A 9 10.54 1.64 -10.68
C ALA A 9 10.53 1.11 -12.13
N ALA A 10 10.47 1.99 -13.13
CA ALA A 10 10.39 1.58 -14.55
C ALA A 10 11.63 0.79 -15.00
N PHE A 11 12.81 1.08 -14.45
CA PHE A 11 14.05 0.35 -14.77
C PHE A 11 14.03 -1.09 -14.24
N GLU A 12 13.29 -1.37 -13.19
CA GLU A 12 13.16 -2.74 -12.65
C GLU A 12 12.41 -3.67 -13.62
N GLY A 13 11.51 -3.09 -14.44
CA GLY A 13 10.79 -3.83 -15.49
C GLY A 13 11.66 -4.27 -16.67
N LEU A 14 12.88 -3.77 -16.79
CA LEU A 14 13.82 -4.16 -17.85
C LEU A 14 14.53 -5.48 -17.56
N SER A 15 14.50 -5.95 -16.31
CA SER A 15 15.12 -7.20 -15.94
C SER A 15 14.13 -8.36 -16.04
N VAL A 16 14.42 -9.31 -16.93
CA VAL A 16 13.65 -10.56 -17.08
C VAL A 16 14.27 -11.71 -16.27
N ALA A 17 15.29 -11.42 -15.45
CA ALA A 17 15.98 -12.43 -14.65
C ALA A 17 15.29 -12.78 -13.32
N GLY A 18 14.06 -12.26 -13.09
CA GLY A 18 13.23 -12.59 -11.93
C GLY A 18 13.56 -11.85 -10.63
N PRO A 19 14.08 -10.59 -10.63
CA PRO A 19 14.16 -9.85 -9.36
C PRO A 19 12.75 -9.55 -8.84
N THR A 20 12.57 -9.61 -7.52
CA THR A 20 11.28 -9.33 -6.86
C THR A 20 10.68 -8.00 -7.29
N ALA A 21 11.52 -6.97 -7.46
CA ALA A 21 11.12 -5.64 -7.91
C ALA A 21 10.49 -5.63 -9.32
N ALA A 22 10.94 -6.51 -10.22
CA ALA A 22 10.32 -6.65 -11.55
C ALA A 22 8.90 -7.21 -11.45
N TYR A 23 8.69 -8.26 -10.65
CA TYR A 23 7.35 -8.80 -10.40
C TYR A 23 6.40 -7.73 -9.81
N GLU A 24 6.88 -6.97 -8.82
CA GLU A 24 6.11 -5.90 -8.21
C GLU A 24 5.77 -4.78 -9.19
N PHE A 25 6.73 -4.39 -10.05
CA PHE A 25 6.52 -3.39 -11.09
C PHE A 25 5.45 -3.84 -12.11
N HIS A 26 5.58 -5.06 -12.63
CA HIS A 26 4.64 -5.60 -13.60
C HIS A 26 3.25 -5.79 -13.00
N ALA A 27 3.14 -6.25 -11.75
CA ALA A 27 1.87 -6.38 -11.04
C ALA A 27 1.14 -5.04 -10.91
N ARG A 28 1.85 -3.98 -10.47
CA ARG A 28 1.28 -2.62 -10.35
C ARG A 28 0.95 -2.01 -11.71
N SER A 29 1.51 -2.55 -12.78
CA SER A 29 1.26 -2.10 -14.15
C SER A 29 0.14 -2.87 -14.85
N ALA A 30 -0.22 -4.04 -14.35
CA ALA A 30 -1.22 -4.91 -14.93
C ALA A 30 -2.63 -4.33 -14.88
N ASP A 31 -3.00 -3.71 -13.75
CA ASP A 31 -4.32 -3.10 -13.56
C ASP A 31 -4.22 -1.88 -12.64
N GLY A 32 -4.99 -0.82 -12.95
CA GLY A 32 -5.04 0.41 -12.14
C GLY A 32 -5.64 0.23 -10.74
N ARG A 33 -6.39 -0.85 -10.51
CA ARG A 33 -6.94 -1.23 -9.21
C ARG A 33 -5.89 -1.76 -8.24
N VAL A 34 -4.71 -2.13 -8.70
CA VAL A 34 -3.61 -2.54 -7.81
C VAL A 34 -3.08 -1.31 -7.07
N ALA A 35 -3.23 -1.29 -5.75
CA ALA A 35 -2.69 -0.25 -4.87
C ALA A 35 -1.22 -0.48 -4.60
N ASP A 36 -0.87 -1.73 -4.25
CA ASP A 36 0.49 -2.16 -3.96
C ASP A 36 0.66 -3.66 -4.24
N ALA A 37 1.90 -4.09 -4.46
CA ALA A 37 2.24 -5.48 -4.67
C ALA A 37 3.60 -5.76 -4.03
N SER A 38 3.75 -6.94 -3.45
CA SER A 38 5.00 -7.41 -2.85
C SER A 38 5.28 -8.84 -3.25
N ALA A 39 6.47 -9.09 -3.76
CA ALA A 39 6.93 -10.40 -4.18
C ALA A 39 7.91 -10.98 -3.16
N THR A 40 7.73 -12.24 -2.82
CA THR A 40 8.63 -13.00 -1.94
C THR A 40 8.96 -14.34 -2.57
N SER A 41 10.15 -14.88 -2.29
CA SER A 41 10.55 -16.20 -2.74
C SER A 41 10.79 -17.08 -1.50
N PRO A 42 9.79 -17.85 -1.05
CA PRO A 42 9.89 -18.68 0.15
C PRO A 42 10.77 -19.92 -0.08
N ALA A 43 10.88 -20.37 -1.32
CA ALA A 43 11.73 -21.51 -1.71
C ALA A 43 12.31 -21.29 -3.12
N PRO A 44 13.35 -22.03 -3.52
CA PRO A 44 13.89 -21.94 -4.86
C PRO A 44 12.83 -22.18 -5.94
N ALA A 45 12.82 -21.34 -6.97
CA ALA A 45 11.84 -21.36 -8.05
C ALA A 45 10.37 -21.14 -7.64
N GLU A 46 10.11 -20.68 -6.42
CA GLU A 46 8.79 -20.28 -5.97
C GLU A 46 8.72 -18.78 -5.78
N VAL A 47 7.70 -18.15 -6.36
CA VAL A 47 7.43 -16.72 -6.21
C VAL A 47 6.00 -16.55 -5.72
N VAL A 48 5.84 -15.93 -4.58
CA VAL A 48 4.54 -15.56 -4.02
C VAL A 48 4.37 -14.05 -4.14
N LEU A 49 3.40 -13.62 -4.95
CA LEU A 49 3.02 -12.23 -5.10
C LEU A 49 1.78 -11.94 -4.28
N THR A 50 1.90 -11.00 -3.36
CA THR A 50 0.78 -10.49 -2.56
C THR A 50 0.30 -9.18 -3.17
N VAL A 51 -1.00 -9.05 -3.44
CA VAL A 51 -1.63 -7.90 -4.08
C VAL A 51 -2.56 -7.20 -3.11
N LEU A 52 -2.43 -5.88 -2.99
CA LEU A 52 -3.35 -4.99 -2.28
C LEU A 52 -4.20 -4.23 -3.30
N SER A 53 -5.52 -4.27 -3.14
CA SER A 53 -6.44 -3.52 -4.00
C SER A 53 -6.58 -2.06 -3.56
N ARG A 54 -6.99 -1.18 -4.50
CA ARG A 54 -7.46 0.19 -4.20
C ARG A 54 -8.93 0.24 -3.82
N GLU A 55 -9.65 -0.83 -4.12
CA GLU A 55 -11.09 -0.93 -3.96
C GLU A 55 -11.44 -1.57 -2.62
N GLY A 56 -12.60 -1.22 -2.08
CA GLY A 56 -13.12 -1.79 -0.85
C GLY A 56 -12.20 -1.55 0.36
N ASP A 57 -11.95 -2.60 1.09
CA ASP A 57 -11.07 -2.63 2.27
C ASP A 57 -9.59 -2.88 1.93
N GLY A 58 -9.27 -3.09 0.65
CA GLY A 58 -7.94 -3.44 0.17
C GLY A 58 -7.81 -4.90 -0.25
N THR A 59 -8.82 -5.73 -0.02
CA THR A 59 -8.87 -7.12 -0.50
C THR A 59 -8.88 -7.15 -2.03
N ALA A 60 -8.00 -7.94 -2.62
CA ALA A 60 -7.98 -8.15 -4.05
C ALA A 60 -8.96 -9.28 -4.42
N GLU A 61 -10.02 -8.94 -5.13
CA GLU A 61 -11.00 -9.88 -5.63
C GLU A 61 -10.38 -10.81 -6.69
N LYS A 62 -11.03 -11.96 -6.92
CA LYS A 62 -10.50 -13.00 -7.80
C LYS A 62 -10.26 -12.50 -9.23
N ASP A 63 -11.13 -11.68 -9.77
CA ASP A 63 -10.98 -11.10 -11.11
C ASP A 63 -9.71 -10.25 -11.24
N LEU A 64 -9.37 -9.47 -10.21
CA LEU A 64 -8.14 -8.69 -10.17
C LEU A 64 -6.91 -9.60 -10.06
N LEU A 65 -6.97 -10.64 -9.23
CA LEU A 65 -5.88 -11.62 -9.11
C LEU A 65 -5.64 -12.35 -10.44
N ASP A 66 -6.69 -12.76 -11.15
CA ASP A 66 -6.62 -13.43 -12.44
C ASP A 66 -5.97 -12.51 -13.51
N VAL A 67 -6.29 -11.21 -13.51
CA VAL A 67 -5.67 -10.23 -14.42
C VAL A 67 -4.17 -10.08 -14.14
N VAL A 68 -3.80 -9.95 -12.86
CA VAL A 68 -2.40 -9.82 -12.45
C VAL A 68 -1.62 -11.10 -12.77
N GLU A 69 -2.18 -12.26 -12.45
CA GLU A 69 -1.56 -13.56 -12.74
C GLU A 69 -1.32 -13.75 -14.24
N LYS A 70 -2.31 -13.43 -15.08
CA LYS A 70 -2.19 -13.51 -16.54
C LYS A 70 -1.11 -12.57 -17.08
N ALA A 71 -1.02 -11.35 -16.55
CA ALA A 71 -0.02 -10.38 -16.98
C ALA A 71 1.41 -10.86 -16.64
N LEU A 72 1.60 -11.45 -15.46
CA LEU A 72 2.89 -11.94 -14.99
C LEU A 72 3.29 -13.28 -15.60
N ASN A 73 2.34 -14.11 -16.00
CA ASN A 73 2.62 -15.39 -16.67
C ASN A 73 2.97 -15.24 -18.16
N SER A 74 3.05 -14.01 -18.70
CA SER A 74 3.50 -13.79 -20.06
C SER A 74 4.97 -14.22 -20.23
N GLU A 75 5.32 -14.79 -21.40
CA GLU A 75 6.66 -15.27 -21.71
C GLU A 75 7.74 -14.19 -21.61
N ASN A 76 7.35 -12.92 -21.74
CA ASN A 76 8.26 -11.78 -21.67
C ASN A 76 8.51 -11.28 -20.24
N VAL A 77 7.79 -11.79 -19.24
CA VAL A 77 7.85 -11.31 -17.85
C VAL A 77 8.36 -12.38 -16.90
N ARG A 78 7.84 -13.61 -17.01
CA ARG A 78 8.18 -14.68 -16.08
C ARG A 78 9.37 -15.52 -16.54
N PRO A 79 10.41 -15.71 -15.70
CA PRO A 79 11.42 -16.76 -15.93
C PRO A 79 10.77 -18.15 -16.03
N VAL A 80 11.27 -18.98 -16.92
CA VAL A 80 10.68 -20.31 -17.21
C VAL A 80 10.63 -21.22 -15.97
N ALA A 81 11.60 -21.08 -15.05
CA ALA A 81 11.70 -21.93 -13.87
C ALA A 81 10.78 -21.49 -12.71
N ASP A 82 10.29 -20.25 -12.70
CA ASP A 82 9.54 -19.70 -11.57
C ASP A 82 8.10 -20.21 -11.52
N ARG A 83 7.70 -20.68 -10.35
CA ARG A 83 6.32 -21.03 -10.01
C ARG A 83 5.68 -19.84 -9.32
N LEU A 84 4.85 -19.12 -10.04
CA LEU A 84 4.17 -17.93 -9.53
C LEU A 84 2.86 -18.32 -8.84
N THR A 85 2.64 -17.79 -7.63
CA THR A 85 1.36 -17.80 -6.92
C THR A 85 0.96 -16.37 -6.64
N VAL A 86 -0.24 -15.96 -7.05
CA VAL A 86 -0.79 -14.63 -6.78
C VAL A 86 -1.88 -14.75 -5.71
N ARG A 87 -1.80 -13.91 -4.67
CA ARG A 87 -2.78 -13.91 -3.58
C ARG A 87 -3.15 -12.51 -3.16
N SER A 88 -4.33 -12.36 -2.55
CA SER A 88 -4.73 -11.11 -1.90
C SER A 88 -3.91 -10.84 -0.65
N ALA A 89 -3.76 -9.57 -0.32
CA ALA A 89 -3.26 -9.14 0.98
C ALA A 89 -4.22 -9.58 2.10
N GLU A 90 -3.66 -9.95 3.24
CA GLU A 90 -4.41 -10.11 4.49
C GLU A 90 -4.65 -8.73 5.10
N ILE A 91 -5.92 -8.36 5.24
CA ILE A 91 -6.31 -7.06 5.78
C ILE A 91 -6.48 -7.17 7.29
N ILE A 92 -5.66 -6.44 8.03
CA ILE A 92 -5.71 -6.39 9.50
C ILE A 92 -6.45 -5.11 9.89
N PRO A 93 -7.72 -5.20 10.36
CA PRO A 93 -8.46 -4.04 10.81
C PRO A 93 -7.88 -3.49 12.12
N TYR A 94 -7.83 -2.17 12.24
CA TYR A 94 -7.44 -1.50 13.48
C TYR A 94 -8.35 -0.30 13.76
N ARG A 95 -8.37 0.13 15.00
CA ARG A 95 -9.15 1.29 15.47
C ARG A 95 -8.23 2.29 16.13
N VAL A 96 -8.43 3.56 15.82
CA VAL A 96 -7.73 4.67 16.46
C VAL A 96 -8.71 5.42 17.35
N GLU A 97 -8.40 5.49 18.64
CA GLU A 97 -9.11 6.30 19.63
C GLU A 97 -8.12 7.29 20.24
N ALA A 98 -8.44 8.57 20.19
CA ALA A 98 -7.61 9.62 20.73
C ALA A 98 -8.46 10.71 21.39
N THR A 99 -7.99 11.25 22.51
CA THR A 99 -8.54 12.42 23.14
C THR A 99 -7.67 13.62 22.84
N ILE A 100 -8.24 14.66 22.22
CA ILE A 100 -7.52 15.85 21.81
C ILE A 100 -7.91 16.99 22.74
N PHE A 101 -6.90 17.63 23.34
CA PHE A 101 -7.07 18.84 24.15
C PHE A 101 -6.63 20.04 23.31
N LEU A 102 -7.51 21.02 23.20
CA LEU A 102 -7.28 22.24 22.43
C LEU A 102 -6.87 23.39 23.35
N TYR A 103 -6.13 24.37 22.80
CA TYR A 103 -5.97 25.64 23.47
C TYR A 103 -7.30 26.37 23.57
N PRO A 104 -7.55 27.17 24.65
CA PRO A 104 -8.77 27.98 24.75
C PRO A 104 -8.87 28.96 23.58
N GLY A 105 -10.03 28.97 22.90
CA GLY A 105 -10.26 29.87 21.77
C GLY A 105 -11.52 29.48 20.98
N PRO A 106 -12.01 30.37 20.11
CA PRO A 106 -13.23 30.14 19.33
C PRO A 106 -13.07 29.14 18.18
N GLU A 107 -11.86 28.66 17.90
CA GLU A 107 -11.51 27.87 16.69
C GLU A 107 -11.47 26.36 16.92
N ALA A 108 -12.23 25.82 17.85
CA ALA A 108 -12.23 24.39 18.17
C ALA A 108 -12.61 23.50 16.97
N GLU A 109 -13.64 23.86 16.21
CA GLU A 109 -14.08 23.05 15.05
C GLU A 109 -13.07 23.00 13.91
N PRO A 110 -12.49 24.13 13.43
CA PRO A 110 -11.46 24.09 12.40
C PRO A 110 -10.23 23.27 12.81
N VAL A 111 -9.77 23.38 14.05
CA VAL A 111 -8.63 22.62 14.58
C VAL A 111 -8.93 21.14 14.60
N MET A 112 -10.11 20.73 15.07
CA MET A 112 -10.53 19.32 15.05
C MET A 112 -10.66 18.76 13.64
N ALA A 113 -11.18 19.54 12.69
CA ALA A 113 -11.25 19.16 11.28
C ALA A 113 -9.86 18.99 10.68
N ALA A 114 -8.93 19.89 10.96
CA ALA A 114 -7.55 19.82 10.51
C ALA A 114 -6.82 18.59 11.09
N ALA A 115 -6.98 18.30 12.38
CA ALA A 115 -6.41 17.11 13.02
C ALA A 115 -6.96 15.81 12.39
N LYS A 116 -8.26 15.74 12.15
CA LYS A 116 -8.91 14.61 11.49
C LYS A 116 -8.41 14.41 10.05
N ALA A 117 -8.32 15.49 9.28
CA ALA A 117 -7.80 15.45 7.91
C ALA A 117 -6.34 15.01 7.86
N SER A 118 -5.51 15.49 8.78
CA SER A 118 -4.10 15.09 8.91
C SER A 118 -3.97 13.62 9.26
N LEU A 119 -4.77 13.10 10.20
CA LEU A 119 -4.81 11.67 10.53
C LEU A 119 -5.25 10.84 9.32
N GLN A 120 -6.29 11.24 8.59
CA GLN A 120 -6.74 10.53 7.40
C GLN A 120 -5.66 10.47 6.33
N LYS A 121 -4.93 11.57 6.11
CA LYS A 121 -3.79 11.62 5.19
C LYS A 121 -2.67 10.66 5.62
N TYR A 122 -2.36 10.62 6.91
CA TYR A 122 -1.40 9.65 7.45
C TYR A 122 -1.85 8.23 7.20
N ILE A 123 -3.08 7.86 7.57
CA ILE A 123 -3.64 6.51 7.36
C ILE A 123 -3.55 6.11 5.89
N ALA A 124 -4.01 6.97 4.98
CA ALA A 124 -3.94 6.72 3.54
C ALA A 124 -2.51 6.50 3.04
N SER A 125 -1.52 7.19 3.61
CA SER A 125 -0.10 7.01 3.25
C SER A 125 0.48 5.69 3.77
N GLN A 126 -0.11 5.11 4.82
CA GLN A 126 0.31 3.83 5.41
C GLN A 126 -0.43 2.61 4.84
N THR A 127 -1.49 2.81 4.04
CA THR A 127 -2.22 1.71 3.38
C THR A 127 -1.36 1.11 2.26
N ARG A 128 -0.36 0.34 2.66
CA ARG A 128 0.61 -0.36 1.81
C ARG A 128 1.06 -1.64 2.48
N LEU A 129 1.54 -2.59 1.68
CA LEU A 129 2.08 -3.86 2.18
C LEU A 129 3.33 -3.63 3.05
N GLY A 130 3.41 -4.37 4.16
CA GLY A 130 4.55 -4.33 5.07
C GLY A 130 4.72 -3.02 5.85
N ARG A 131 3.68 -2.19 5.96
CA ARG A 131 3.72 -0.95 6.73
C ARG A 131 3.11 -1.12 8.11
N ASP A 132 3.83 -0.63 9.11
CA ASP A 132 3.37 -0.59 10.50
C ASP A 132 2.66 0.73 10.81
N ILE A 133 1.55 0.64 11.54
CA ILE A 133 0.89 1.81 12.13
C ILE A 133 1.56 2.13 13.47
N ARG A 134 2.32 3.22 13.50
CA ARG A 134 3.07 3.63 14.69
C ARG A 134 2.30 4.65 15.50
N ARG A 135 2.15 4.40 16.81
CA ARG A 135 1.48 5.33 17.73
C ARG A 135 2.11 6.73 17.73
N SER A 136 3.44 6.82 17.70
CA SER A 136 4.14 8.12 17.63
C SER A 136 3.78 8.93 16.38
N ALA A 137 3.60 8.26 15.24
CA ALA A 137 3.19 8.92 14.01
C ALA A 137 1.72 9.36 14.03
N ILE A 138 0.84 8.60 14.72
CA ILE A 138 -0.55 9.01 14.98
C ILE A 138 -0.56 10.29 15.85
N PHE A 139 0.22 10.32 16.93
CA PHE A 139 0.36 11.53 17.75
C PHE A 139 0.83 12.72 16.92
N ALA A 140 1.88 12.55 16.11
CA ALA A 140 2.38 13.60 15.22
C ALA A 140 1.34 14.07 14.21
N ALA A 141 0.55 13.16 13.65
CA ALA A 141 -0.51 13.50 12.71
C ALA A 141 -1.66 14.28 13.35
N LEU A 142 -1.98 13.99 14.62
CA LEU A 142 -3.05 14.67 15.36
C LEU A 142 -2.61 16.00 15.98
N HIS A 143 -1.30 16.19 16.18
CA HIS A 143 -0.75 17.39 16.82
C HIS A 143 -0.58 18.54 15.80
N VAL A 144 -1.71 19.07 15.33
CA VAL A 144 -1.77 20.23 14.43
C VAL A 144 -1.76 21.53 15.23
N GLU A 145 -1.59 22.67 14.54
CA GLU A 145 -1.69 23.98 15.15
C GLU A 145 -3.03 24.16 15.88
N GLY A 146 -3.01 24.66 17.11
CA GLY A 146 -4.19 24.77 17.98
C GLY A 146 -4.42 23.56 18.90
N VAL A 147 -3.74 22.45 18.70
CA VAL A 147 -3.79 21.29 19.61
C VAL A 147 -2.76 21.48 20.72
N GLN A 148 -3.23 21.44 21.96
CA GLN A 148 -2.40 21.52 23.16
C GLN A 148 -1.76 20.15 23.49
N ARG A 149 -2.57 19.09 23.40
CA ARG A 149 -2.17 17.72 23.77
C ARG A 149 -3.06 16.69 23.09
N VAL A 150 -2.49 15.54 22.78
CA VAL A 150 -3.18 14.33 22.31
C VAL A 150 -2.95 13.20 23.32
#